data_f535ab0136bd5990d789edca5f377e83
#
_entry.id   f535ab0136bd5990d789edca5f377e83
#
_cell.length_a   1.000
_cell.length_b   1.000
_cell.length_c   1.000
_cell.angle_alpha   90.00
_cell.angle_beta   90.00
_cell.angle_gamma   90.00
#
_symmetry.space_group_name_H-M   'P 1'
#
loop_
_entity.id
_entity.type
_entity.pdbx_description
1 polymer ?
#
loop_
_entity_poly.entity_id
_entity_poly.type
_entity_poly.pdbx_seq_one_letter_code
_entity_poly.pdbx_strand_id
1 'polypeptide(L)'
;MAVRVAVYYAAMSLVVLIVMYIITKAWVLDENGAEDFMTKPEPFSKEQRFTLTVIFICIALLLVPSILNQVAPNPVFKFMKNNFGMPVTSVAGISLVAIWGGVDLKKVFSGHVNWNMILLITGMGMYCTLATTMGVVDTLGQELQAMPAHFIAPAICLIGAALSFVTSASTVQPLLFAMVPALASAAGCSMEAIVVPMMIGVGITSMSPVSTGGALCLVGAPEEAANKLFPKMLATAVICAAVCVLLCFTPIFRIGA
;
A
#
# COMPACT_ATOMS: atom_id res chain seq x y z
N MET A 1 -16.56 1.00 3.32
CA MET A 1 -15.23 0.53 3.74
C MET A 1 -14.12 1.04 2.81
N ALA A 2 -13.94 0.51 1.59
CA ALA A 2 -12.79 0.84 0.72
C ALA A 2 -12.55 2.35 0.48
N VAL A 3 -13.60 3.15 0.23
CA VAL A 3 -13.45 4.59 -0.03
C VAL A 3 -13.04 5.35 1.23
N ARG A 4 -13.55 5.00 2.42
CA ARG A 4 -13.11 5.62 3.67
C ARG A 4 -11.63 5.32 3.93
N VAL A 5 -11.23 4.05 3.81
CA VAL A 5 -9.82 3.66 3.93
C VAL A 5 -8.95 4.43 2.95
N ALA A 6 -9.37 4.54 1.68
CA ALA A 6 -8.63 5.28 0.66
C ALA A 6 -8.49 6.77 1.00
N VAL A 7 -9.55 7.42 1.48
CA VAL A 7 -9.52 8.84 1.87
C VAL A 7 -8.59 9.08 3.05
N TYR A 8 -8.67 8.24 4.09
CA TYR A 8 -7.77 8.37 5.25
C TYR A 8 -6.31 8.11 4.86
N TYR A 9 -6.07 7.07 4.04
CA TYR A 9 -4.73 6.78 3.55
C TYR A 9 -4.18 7.92 2.69
N ALA A 10 -4.99 8.49 1.79
CA ALA A 10 -4.61 9.64 0.98
C ALA A 10 -4.29 10.87 1.83
N ALA A 11 -5.12 11.18 2.83
CA ALA A 11 -4.89 12.30 3.74
C ALA A 11 -3.58 12.14 4.52
N MET A 12 -3.31 10.93 5.05
CA MET A 12 -2.07 10.66 5.76
C MET A 12 -0.86 10.66 4.85
N SER A 13 -0.96 10.10 3.66
CA SER A 13 0.11 10.13 2.66
C SER A 13 0.46 11.58 2.29
N LEU A 14 -0.53 12.45 2.18
CA LEU A 14 -0.32 13.88 1.92
C LEU A 14 0.43 14.57 3.06
N VAL A 15 0.05 14.29 4.32
CA VAL A 15 0.75 14.82 5.49
C VAL A 15 2.21 14.37 5.49
N VAL A 16 2.46 13.08 5.22
CA VAL A 16 3.82 12.52 5.16
C VAL A 16 4.62 13.13 4.03
N LEU A 17 4.02 13.31 2.85
CA LEU A 17 4.67 13.98 1.73
C LEU A 17 5.07 15.41 2.09
N ILE A 18 4.21 16.16 2.78
CA ILE A 18 4.52 17.50 3.26
C ILE A 18 5.69 17.46 4.25
N VAL A 19 5.66 16.55 5.22
CA VAL A 19 6.74 16.38 6.20
C VAL A 19 8.04 16.01 5.51
N MET A 20 8.01 15.05 4.58
CA MET A 20 9.18 14.67 3.79
C MET A 20 9.71 15.85 2.96
N TYR A 21 8.83 16.59 2.29
CA TYR A 21 9.19 17.76 1.51
C TYR A 21 9.91 18.80 2.37
N ILE A 22 9.41 19.05 3.59
CA ILE A 22 10.04 19.98 4.55
C ILE A 22 11.40 19.46 5.02
N ILE A 23 11.51 18.18 5.40
CA ILE A 23 12.74 17.59 5.93
C ILE A 23 13.84 17.51 4.86
N THR A 24 13.49 17.08 3.66
CA THR A 24 14.44 16.90 2.56
C THR A 24 14.84 18.22 1.92
N LYS A 25 14.17 19.34 2.25
CA LYS A 25 14.34 20.63 1.60
C LYS A 25 14.24 20.51 0.07
N ALA A 26 13.26 19.74 -0.40
CA ALA A 26 13.09 19.45 -1.82
C ALA A 26 12.79 20.71 -2.68
N TRP A 27 12.53 21.87 -2.05
CA TRP A 27 12.43 23.14 -2.74
C TRP A 27 13.80 23.74 -3.12
N VAL A 28 14.90 23.21 -2.58
CA VAL A 28 16.27 23.59 -2.95
C VAL A 28 16.73 22.58 -4.02
N LEU A 29 16.04 22.57 -5.16
CA LEU A 29 16.51 21.82 -6.32
C LEU A 29 17.64 22.61 -6.97
N ASP A 30 18.80 21.97 -7.10
CA ASP A 30 19.88 22.48 -7.91
C ASP A 30 19.45 22.38 -9.37
N GLU A 31 19.27 23.53 -10.05
CA GLU A 31 18.80 23.60 -11.43
C GLU A 31 19.71 22.82 -12.42
N ASN A 32 20.96 22.57 -12.05
CA ASN A 32 21.93 21.86 -12.89
C ASN A 32 21.77 20.33 -12.92
N GLY A 33 20.97 19.74 -12.02
CA GLY A 33 20.75 18.28 -11.99
C GLY A 33 19.51 17.81 -12.75
N ALA A 34 18.59 18.71 -13.10
CA ALA A 34 17.30 18.33 -13.67
C ALA A 34 17.33 18.18 -15.22
N GLU A 35 18.27 18.84 -15.90
CA GLU A 35 18.33 18.83 -17.36
C GLU A 35 18.80 17.48 -17.96
N ASP A 36 19.62 16.74 -17.22
CA ASP A 36 20.20 15.47 -17.69
C ASP A 36 19.24 14.28 -17.66
N PHE A 37 18.09 14.40 -16.93
CA PHE A 37 17.07 13.36 -16.83
C PHE A 37 15.84 13.59 -17.71
N MET A 38 15.74 14.71 -18.41
CA MET A 38 14.60 15.03 -19.27
C MET A 38 14.86 14.66 -20.73
N THR A 39 15.15 13.41 -21.02
CA THR A 39 14.92 12.90 -22.36
C THR A 39 13.42 12.93 -22.62
N LYS A 40 12.97 13.64 -23.68
CA LYS A 40 11.57 13.70 -24.05
C LYS A 40 11.05 12.27 -24.21
N PRO A 41 10.05 11.83 -23.43
CA PRO A 41 9.53 10.48 -23.54
C PRO A 41 8.99 10.24 -24.96
N GLU A 42 9.31 9.09 -25.50
CA GLU A 42 8.76 8.68 -26.79
C GLU A 42 7.23 8.61 -26.72
N PRO A 43 6.52 9.01 -27.80
CA PRO A 43 5.06 8.94 -27.82
C PRO A 43 4.59 7.49 -27.69
N PHE A 44 3.57 7.26 -26.85
CA PHE A 44 3.00 5.94 -26.64
C PHE A 44 2.61 5.26 -27.95
N SER A 45 3.00 4.00 -28.11
CA SER A 45 2.56 3.15 -29.22
C SER A 45 1.04 2.92 -29.16
N LYS A 46 0.44 2.46 -30.26
CA LYS A 46 -1.00 2.14 -30.32
C LYS A 46 -1.37 1.07 -29.29
N GLU A 47 -0.53 0.06 -29.11
CA GLU A 47 -0.70 -1.04 -28.14
C GLU A 47 -0.61 -0.56 -26.71
N GLN A 48 0.34 0.33 -26.42
CA GLN A 48 0.47 0.95 -25.09
C GLN A 48 -0.74 1.82 -24.76
N ARG A 49 -1.26 2.61 -25.70
CA ARG A 49 -2.49 3.41 -25.52
C ARG A 49 -3.71 2.52 -25.26
N PHE A 50 -3.83 1.43 -26.01
CA PHE A 50 -4.92 0.47 -25.80
C PHE A 50 -4.86 -0.14 -24.41
N THR A 51 -3.70 -0.66 -24.00
CA THR A 51 -3.49 -1.24 -22.66
C THR A 51 -3.78 -0.23 -21.56
N LEU A 52 -3.29 1.01 -21.71
CA LEU A 52 -3.56 2.09 -20.76
C LEU A 52 -5.06 2.39 -20.67
N THR A 53 -5.76 2.43 -21.77
CA THR A 53 -7.21 2.65 -21.82
C THR A 53 -7.97 1.54 -21.08
N VAL A 54 -7.60 0.27 -21.32
CA VAL A 54 -8.18 -0.88 -20.60
C VAL A 54 -7.95 -0.78 -19.10
N ILE A 55 -6.74 -0.40 -18.67
CA ILE A 55 -6.42 -0.20 -17.24
C ILE A 55 -7.31 0.89 -16.65
N PHE A 56 -7.46 2.04 -17.30
CA PHE A 56 -8.33 3.11 -16.82
C PHE A 56 -9.80 2.69 -16.76
N ILE A 57 -10.30 1.92 -17.72
CA ILE A 57 -11.66 1.37 -17.70
C ILE A 57 -11.83 0.41 -16.52
N CYS A 58 -10.87 -0.48 -16.26
CA CYS A 58 -10.91 -1.39 -15.12
C CYS A 58 -10.93 -0.63 -13.78
N ILE A 59 -10.09 0.38 -13.64
CA ILE A 59 -10.07 1.25 -12.45
C ILE A 59 -11.39 1.98 -12.28
N ALA A 60 -11.94 2.54 -13.36
CA ALA A 60 -13.23 3.23 -13.33
C ALA A 60 -14.38 2.29 -12.95
N LEU A 61 -14.41 1.07 -13.49
CA LEU A 61 -15.40 0.05 -13.14
C LEU A 61 -15.36 -0.36 -11.65
N LEU A 62 -14.20 -0.31 -11.02
CA LEU A 62 -14.04 -0.61 -9.59
C LEU A 62 -14.39 0.57 -8.70
N LEU A 63 -13.91 1.78 -9.04
CA LEU A 63 -14.05 2.96 -8.19
C LEU A 63 -15.39 3.64 -8.35
N VAL A 64 -15.87 3.86 -9.58
CA VAL A 64 -17.06 4.65 -9.86
C VAL A 64 -18.31 4.05 -9.19
N PRO A 65 -18.63 2.75 -9.33
CA PRO A 65 -19.79 2.17 -8.65
C PRO A 65 -19.67 2.20 -7.14
N SER A 66 -18.45 2.05 -6.61
CA SER A 66 -18.20 2.11 -5.17
C SER A 66 -18.44 3.50 -4.59
N ILE A 67 -18.01 4.54 -5.30
CA ILE A 67 -18.21 5.94 -4.89
C ILE A 67 -19.67 6.36 -5.06
N LEU A 68 -20.25 6.07 -6.24
CA LEU A 68 -21.64 6.45 -6.52
C LEU A 68 -22.64 5.76 -5.59
N ASN A 69 -22.40 4.49 -5.24
CA ASN A 69 -23.26 3.79 -4.29
C ASN A 69 -23.19 4.34 -2.86
N GLN A 70 -22.13 5.11 -2.51
CA GLN A 70 -22.05 5.82 -1.22
C GLN A 70 -22.81 7.15 -1.24
N VAL A 71 -22.76 7.85 -2.38
CA VAL A 71 -23.39 9.19 -2.53
C VAL A 71 -24.88 9.06 -2.87
N ALA A 72 -25.22 8.12 -3.76
CA ALA A 72 -26.59 7.86 -4.21
C ALA A 72 -26.82 6.34 -4.29
N PRO A 73 -27.33 5.70 -3.24
CA PRO A 73 -27.57 4.26 -3.22
C PRO A 73 -28.56 3.87 -4.32
N ASN A 74 -28.11 3.10 -5.31
CA ASN A 74 -28.93 2.63 -6.42
C ASN A 74 -28.72 1.11 -6.58
N PRO A 75 -29.78 0.32 -6.83
CA PRO A 75 -29.68 -1.13 -7.08
C PRO A 75 -28.66 -1.48 -8.16
N VAL A 76 -28.53 -0.67 -9.22
CA VAL A 76 -27.57 -0.88 -10.30
C VAL A 76 -26.12 -0.77 -9.81
N PHE A 77 -25.81 0.27 -9.04
CA PHE A 77 -24.46 0.43 -8.49
C PHE A 77 -24.11 -0.63 -7.44
N LYS A 78 -25.11 -1.07 -6.66
CA LYS A 78 -24.94 -2.19 -5.72
C LYS A 78 -24.68 -3.50 -6.47
N PHE A 79 -25.40 -3.77 -7.56
CA PHE A 79 -25.16 -4.93 -8.41
C PHE A 79 -23.76 -4.88 -9.04
N MET A 80 -23.37 -3.74 -9.62
CA MET A 80 -22.03 -3.57 -10.20
C MET A 80 -20.93 -3.81 -9.16
N LYS A 81 -21.03 -3.18 -7.99
CA LYS A 81 -20.07 -3.36 -6.90
C LYS A 81 -19.94 -4.82 -6.45
N ASN A 82 -21.03 -5.56 -6.40
CA ASN A 82 -21.03 -6.95 -5.93
C ASN A 82 -20.53 -7.94 -6.97
N ASN A 83 -20.77 -7.67 -8.26
CA ASN A 83 -20.44 -8.62 -9.34
C ASN A 83 -19.13 -8.27 -10.08
N PHE A 84 -18.79 -6.97 -10.16
CA PHE A 84 -17.53 -6.50 -10.77
C PHE A 84 -16.48 -6.24 -9.69
N GLY A 85 -16.19 -7.24 -8.88
CA GLY A 85 -15.10 -7.19 -7.92
C GLY A 85 -13.72 -7.19 -8.61
N MET A 86 -12.67 -6.87 -7.85
CA MET A 86 -11.29 -6.80 -8.37
C MET A 86 -10.85 -8.04 -9.16
N PRO A 87 -11.16 -9.30 -8.75
CA PRO A 87 -10.77 -10.48 -9.52
C PRO A 87 -11.42 -10.53 -10.90
N VAL A 88 -12.75 -10.31 -10.96
CA VAL A 88 -13.51 -10.37 -12.23
C VAL A 88 -13.05 -9.29 -13.20
N THR A 89 -12.90 -8.06 -12.71
CA THR A 89 -12.46 -6.92 -13.53
C THR A 89 -11.02 -7.12 -14.03
N SER A 90 -10.13 -7.66 -13.20
CA SER A 90 -8.74 -7.95 -13.60
C SER A 90 -8.67 -9.04 -14.66
N VAL A 91 -9.40 -10.14 -14.49
CA VAL A 91 -9.46 -11.23 -15.49
C VAL A 91 -10.03 -10.73 -16.81
N ALA A 92 -11.11 -9.94 -16.76
CA ALA A 92 -11.69 -9.34 -17.97
C ALA A 92 -10.71 -8.40 -18.66
N GLY A 93 -10.01 -7.54 -17.91
CA GLY A 93 -9.00 -6.63 -18.45
C GLY A 93 -7.82 -7.37 -19.11
N ILE A 94 -7.30 -8.39 -18.44
CA ILE A 94 -6.23 -9.25 -18.99
C ILE A 94 -6.69 -9.93 -20.28
N SER A 95 -7.92 -10.47 -20.28
CA SER A 95 -8.49 -11.13 -21.46
C SER A 95 -8.64 -10.17 -22.65
N LEU A 96 -9.11 -8.94 -22.39
CA LEU A 96 -9.21 -7.90 -23.43
C LEU A 96 -7.84 -7.53 -24.02
N VAL A 97 -6.84 -7.34 -23.19
CA VAL A 97 -5.48 -7.02 -23.63
C VAL A 97 -4.86 -8.20 -24.39
N ALA A 98 -5.15 -9.43 -23.96
CA ALA A 98 -4.66 -10.63 -24.63
C ALA A 98 -5.26 -10.81 -26.04
N ILE A 99 -6.56 -10.53 -26.22
CA ILE A 99 -7.25 -10.75 -27.48
C ILE A 99 -6.97 -9.63 -28.49
N TRP A 100 -7.03 -8.38 -28.05
CA TRP A 100 -6.91 -7.20 -28.93
C TRP A 100 -5.63 -6.40 -28.79
N GLY A 101 -4.86 -6.60 -27.74
CA GLY A 101 -3.61 -5.86 -27.49
C GLY A 101 -2.37 -6.43 -28.18
N GLY A 102 -2.49 -7.50 -28.97
CA GLY A 102 -1.34 -8.12 -29.65
C GLY A 102 -0.31 -8.76 -28.69
N VAL A 103 -0.68 -9.03 -27.45
CA VAL A 103 0.22 -9.51 -26.41
C VAL A 103 0.36 -11.03 -26.46
N ASP A 104 1.61 -11.52 -26.57
CA ASP A 104 1.91 -12.94 -26.47
C ASP A 104 1.80 -13.39 -25.01
N LEU A 105 0.66 -14.01 -24.67
CA LEU A 105 0.40 -14.52 -23.31
C LEU A 105 1.48 -15.46 -22.82
N LYS A 106 2.07 -16.29 -23.68
CA LYS A 106 3.12 -17.24 -23.29
C LYS A 106 4.36 -16.51 -22.78
N LYS A 107 4.76 -15.42 -23.45
CA LYS A 107 5.86 -14.58 -23.00
C LYS A 107 5.53 -13.84 -21.70
N VAL A 108 4.29 -13.36 -21.55
CA VAL A 108 3.85 -12.69 -20.31
C VAL A 108 3.90 -13.66 -19.14
N PHE A 109 3.33 -14.86 -19.27
CA PHE A 109 3.31 -15.85 -18.19
C PHE A 109 4.70 -16.38 -17.83
N SER A 110 5.61 -16.52 -18.79
CA SER A 110 6.96 -17.03 -18.55
C SER A 110 7.93 -15.97 -18.04
N GLY A 111 7.78 -14.70 -18.43
CA GLY A 111 8.79 -13.67 -18.15
C GLY A 111 8.32 -12.47 -17.32
N HIS A 112 7.01 -12.15 -17.33
CA HIS A 112 6.51 -10.91 -16.72
C HIS A 112 5.61 -11.15 -15.50
N VAL A 113 5.12 -12.39 -15.30
CA VAL A 113 4.38 -12.73 -14.07
C VAL A 113 5.36 -13.00 -12.95
N ASN A 114 5.23 -12.24 -11.87
CA ASN A 114 6.07 -12.44 -10.68
C ASN A 114 5.54 -13.62 -9.86
N TRP A 115 5.92 -14.83 -10.26
CA TRP A 115 5.52 -16.07 -9.59
C TRP A 115 5.96 -16.12 -8.12
N ASN A 116 7.11 -15.51 -7.79
CA ASN A 116 7.57 -15.43 -6.41
C ASN A 116 6.60 -14.64 -5.54
N MET A 117 6.01 -13.56 -6.07
CA MET A 117 4.96 -12.80 -5.36
C MET A 117 3.70 -13.60 -5.15
N ILE A 118 3.26 -14.37 -6.15
CA ILE A 118 2.07 -15.24 -6.06
C ILE A 118 2.29 -16.31 -4.99
N LEU A 119 3.44 -16.99 -5.03
CA LEU A 119 3.80 -18.01 -4.04
C LEU A 119 3.94 -17.40 -2.63
N LEU A 120 4.53 -16.21 -2.52
CA LEU A 120 4.65 -15.51 -1.25
C LEU A 120 3.27 -15.19 -0.66
N ILE A 121 2.36 -14.60 -1.42
CA ILE A 121 1.01 -14.26 -0.94
C ILE A 121 0.23 -15.52 -0.55
N THR A 122 0.32 -16.58 -1.36
CA THR A 122 -0.34 -17.86 -1.09
C THR A 122 0.23 -18.52 0.17
N GLY A 123 1.55 -18.59 0.29
CA GLY A 123 2.24 -19.13 1.47
C GLY A 123 1.91 -18.35 2.74
N MET A 124 1.88 -17.01 2.65
CA MET A 124 1.49 -16.15 3.78
C MET A 124 0.04 -16.40 4.22
N GLY A 125 -0.87 -16.62 3.27
CA GLY A 125 -2.24 -17.03 3.59
C GLY A 125 -2.29 -18.32 4.40
N MET A 126 -1.46 -19.31 4.03
CA MET A 126 -1.33 -20.57 4.77
C MET A 126 -0.77 -20.35 6.18
N TYR A 127 0.29 -19.54 6.34
CA TYR A 127 0.84 -19.20 7.65
C TYR A 127 -0.16 -18.46 8.53
N CYS A 128 -0.96 -17.55 7.96
CA CYS A 128 -2.01 -16.86 8.71
C CYS A 128 -3.10 -17.83 9.18
N THR A 129 -3.51 -18.78 8.34
CA THR A 129 -4.46 -19.82 8.74
C THR A 129 -3.88 -20.67 9.87
N LEU A 130 -2.62 -21.07 9.78
CA LEU A 130 -1.95 -21.82 10.82
C LEU A 130 -1.86 -21.02 12.13
N ALA A 131 -1.45 -19.74 12.07
CA ALA A 131 -1.38 -18.87 13.23
C ALA A 131 -2.76 -18.70 13.91
N THR A 132 -3.83 -18.62 13.12
CA THR A 132 -5.20 -18.58 13.64
C THR A 132 -5.59 -19.88 14.32
N THR A 133 -5.31 -21.03 13.70
CA THR A 133 -5.64 -22.34 14.29
C THR A 133 -4.81 -22.65 15.53
N MET A 134 -3.61 -22.09 15.66
CA MET A 134 -2.75 -22.20 16.85
C MET A 134 -3.14 -21.20 17.97
N GLY A 135 -4.16 -20.36 17.77
CA GLY A 135 -4.61 -19.38 18.78
C GLY A 135 -3.71 -18.14 18.92
N VAL A 136 -2.70 -17.98 18.07
CA VAL A 136 -1.78 -16.80 18.11
C VAL A 136 -2.57 -15.51 17.84
N VAL A 137 -3.50 -15.54 16.87
CA VAL A 137 -4.31 -14.38 16.53
C VAL A 137 -5.27 -14.02 17.67
N ASP A 138 -5.84 -15.01 18.34
CA ASP A 138 -6.72 -14.80 19.49
C ASP A 138 -5.97 -14.19 20.68
N THR A 139 -4.74 -14.65 20.94
CA THR A 139 -3.88 -14.07 21.97
C THR A 139 -3.54 -12.61 21.66
N LEU A 140 -3.13 -12.31 20.42
CA LEU A 140 -2.88 -10.93 19.99
C LEU A 140 -4.15 -10.06 20.09
N GLY A 141 -5.31 -10.61 19.73
CA GLY A 141 -6.59 -9.94 19.87
C GLY A 141 -6.94 -9.60 21.32
N GLN A 142 -6.70 -10.53 22.25
CA GLN A 142 -6.91 -10.30 23.69
C GLN A 142 -5.99 -9.21 24.23
N GLU A 143 -4.72 -9.21 23.85
CA GLU A 143 -3.76 -8.15 24.20
C GLU A 143 -4.21 -6.79 23.65
N LEU A 144 -4.71 -6.75 22.42
CA LEU A 144 -5.27 -5.53 21.84
C LEU A 144 -6.54 -5.05 22.58
N GLN A 145 -7.42 -5.98 23.01
CA GLN A 145 -8.60 -5.64 23.81
C GLN A 145 -8.25 -5.12 25.21
N ALA A 146 -7.17 -5.62 25.79
CA ALA A 146 -6.68 -5.17 27.11
C ALA A 146 -6.11 -3.75 27.04
N MET A 147 -5.71 -3.29 25.84
CA MET A 147 -5.22 -1.93 25.65
C MET A 147 -6.37 -0.92 25.62
N PRO A 148 -6.20 0.30 26.19
CA PRO A 148 -7.14 1.39 25.95
C PRO A 148 -7.32 1.65 24.46
N ALA A 149 -8.55 1.88 24.00
CA ALA A 149 -8.90 1.99 22.58
C ALA A 149 -8.04 3.01 21.79
N HIS A 150 -7.56 4.07 22.48
CA HIS A 150 -6.71 5.09 21.85
C HIS A 150 -5.26 4.63 21.57
N PHE A 151 -4.82 3.49 22.13
CA PHE A 151 -3.50 2.92 21.87
C PHE A 151 -3.49 1.87 20.74
N ILE A 152 -4.65 1.33 20.35
CA ILE A 152 -4.74 0.26 19.34
C ILE A 152 -4.17 0.73 17.99
N ALA A 153 -4.63 1.86 17.49
CA ALA A 153 -4.16 2.39 16.21
C ALA A 153 -2.66 2.75 16.22
N PRO A 154 -2.11 3.47 17.22
CA PRO A 154 -0.68 3.71 17.34
C PRO A 154 0.17 2.44 17.43
N ALA A 155 -0.30 1.42 18.19
CA ALA A 155 0.42 0.15 18.34
C ALA A 155 0.51 -0.60 17.00
N ILE A 156 -0.61 -0.69 16.27
CA ILE A 156 -0.65 -1.34 14.95
C ILE A 156 0.21 -0.58 13.93
N CYS A 157 0.15 0.75 13.95
CA CYS A 157 1.01 1.60 13.11
C CYS A 157 2.50 1.35 13.41
N LEU A 158 2.88 1.29 14.68
CA LEU A 158 4.25 1.04 15.11
C LEU A 158 4.75 -0.34 14.70
N ILE A 159 3.92 -1.38 14.86
CA ILE A 159 4.25 -2.75 14.44
C ILE A 159 4.47 -2.79 12.92
N GLY A 160 3.54 -2.22 12.15
CA GLY A 160 3.67 -2.12 10.70
C GLY A 160 4.93 -1.38 10.27
N ALA A 161 5.24 -0.26 10.92
CA ALA A 161 6.44 0.53 10.69
C ALA A 161 7.71 -0.25 11.02
N ALA A 162 7.78 -0.91 12.17
CA ALA A 162 8.95 -1.68 12.59
C ALA A 162 9.25 -2.85 11.64
N LEU A 163 8.23 -3.60 11.23
CA LEU A 163 8.38 -4.69 10.29
C LEU A 163 8.84 -4.22 8.90
N SER A 164 8.25 -3.15 8.39
CA SER A 164 8.60 -2.61 7.07
C SER A 164 9.93 -1.84 7.07
N PHE A 165 10.40 -1.41 8.24
CA PHE A 165 11.68 -0.70 8.36
C PHE A 165 12.87 -1.56 7.91
N VAL A 166 12.84 -2.86 8.20
CA VAL A 166 13.90 -3.82 7.88
C VAL A 166 13.61 -4.61 6.60
N THR A 167 12.33 -4.75 6.25
CA THR A 167 11.91 -5.54 5.11
C THR A 167 11.36 -4.63 4.00
N SER A 168 10.47 -5.14 3.17
CA SER A 168 9.81 -4.39 2.10
C SER A 168 8.33 -4.26 2.42
N ALA A 169 7.76 -3.09 2.13
CA ALA A 169 6.31 -2.89 2.24
C ALA A 169 5.53 -3.91 1.41
N SER A 170 6.03 -4.28 0.23
CA SER A 170 5.41 -5.30 -0.64
C SER A 170 5.39 -6.70 -0.01
N THR A 171 6.28 -6.98 0.92
CA THR A 171 6.31 -8.24 1.68
C THR A 171 5.43 -8.18 2.93
N VAL A 172 5.51 -7.08 3.66
CA VAL A 172 4.79 -6.92 4.94
C VAL A 172 3.30 -6.69 4.76
N GLN A 173 2.91 -5.89 3.75
CA GLN A 173 1.49 -5.59 3.52
C GLN A 173 0.63 -6.85 3.31
N PRO A 174 0.94 -7.77 2.39
CA PRO A 174 0.14 -8.98 2.20
C PRO A 174 0.05 -9.85 3.46
N LEU A 175 1.15 -9.95 4.23
CA LEU A 175 1.20 -10.68 5.48
C LEU A 175 0.20 -10.10 6.48
N LEU A 176 0.29 -8.81 6.75
CA LEU A 176 -0.56 -8.16 7.74
C LEU A 176 -2.02 -8.10 7.27
N PHE A 177 -2.28 -7.88 5.98
CA PHE A 177 -3.64 -7.88 5.43
C PHE A 177 -4.36 -9.21 5.63
N ALA A 178 -3.67 -10.33 5.50
CA ALA A 178 -4.26 -11.64 5.72
C ALA A 178 -4.72 -11.83 7.18
N MET A 179 -4.07 -11.15 8.14
CA MET A 179 -4.40 -11.21 9.57
C MET A 179 -5.52 -10.24 9.99
N VAL A 180 -5.79 -9.20 9.21
CA VAL A 180 -6.76 -8.13 9.57
C VAL A 180 -8.14 -8.66 9.98
N PRO A 181 -8.81 -9.55 9.21
CA PRO A 181 -10.15 -10.01 9.58
C PRO A 181 -10.17 -10.71 10.93
N ALA A 182 -9.18 -11.55 11.19
CA ALA A 182 -9.07 -12.29 12.44
C ALA A 182 -8.73 -11.36 13.62
N LEU A 183 -7.78 -10.44 13.45
CA LEU A 183 -7.42 -9.44 14.45
C LEU A 183 -8.59 -8.49 14.76
N ALA A 184 -9.34 -8.04 13.76
CA ALA A 184 -10.49 -7.17 13.96
C ALA A 184 -11.60 -7.88 14.76
N SER A 185 -11.86 -9.15 14.42
CA SER A 185 -12.82 -9.98 15.15
C SER A 185 -12.37 -10.22 16.59
N ALA A 186 -11.12 -10.59 16.79
CA ALA A 186 -10.56 -10.87 18.11
C ALA A 186 -10.45 -9.61 18.98
N ALA A 187 -10.12 -8.45 18.39
CA ALA A 187 -10.04 -7.17 19.09
C ALA A 187 -11.41 -6.48 19.29
N GLY A 188 -12.49 -7.01 18.68
CA GLY A 188 -13.83 -6.41 18.78
C GLY A 188 -13.94 -5.04 18.11
N CYS A 189 -13.07 -4.73 17.14
CA CYS A 189 -13.05 -3.45 16.46
C CYS A 189 -13.34 -3.60 14.96
N SER A 190 -13.55 -2.47 14.26
CA SER A 190 -13.75 -2.51 12.83
C SER A 190 -12.45 -2.84 12.07
N MET A 191 -12.56 -3.51 10.91
CA MET A 191 -11.39 -3.77 10.05
C MET A 191 -10.67 -2.47 9.65
N GLU A 192 -11.40 -1.37 9.50
CA GLU A 192 -10.87 -0.05 9.15
C GLU A 192 -9.93 0.48 10.22
N ALA A 193 -10.25 0.24 11.49
CA ALA A 193 -9.42 0.65 12.64
C ALA A 193 -8.05 -0.03 12.66
N ILE A 194 -7.93 -1.19 12.02
CA ILE A 194 -6.67 -1.94 11.92
C ILE A 194 -5.96 -1.63 10.61
N VAL A 195 -6.67 -1.69 9.47
CA VAL A 195 -6.08 -1.54 8.12
C VAL A 195 -5.42 -0.18 7.93
N VAL A 196 -6.08 0.90 8.35
CA VAL A 196 -5.59 2.26 8.08
C VAL A 196 -4.25 2.53 8.76
N PRO A 197 -4.13 2.40 10.10
CA PRO A 197 -2.85 2.64 10.77
C PRO A 197 -1.75 1.66 10.34
N MET A 198 -2.12 0.41 10.04
CA MET A 198 -1.21 -0.60 9.53
C MET A 198 -0.61 -0.21 8.18
N MET A 199 -1.44 0.17 7.20
CA MET A 199 -0.97 0.59 5.87
C MET A 199 -0.07 1.82 5.95
N ILE A 200 -0.41 2.75 6.82
CA ILE A 200 0.37 3.97 7.03
C ILE A 200 1.75 3.61 7.58
N GLY A 201 1.80 2.82 8.65
CA GLY A 201 3.05 2.40 9.25
C GLY A 201 3.96 1.68 8.25
N VAL A 202 3.41 0.70 7.52
CA VAL A 202 4.16 -0.06 6.51
C VAL A 202 4.62 0.81 5.35
N GLY A 203 3.78 1.72 4.87
CA GLY A 203 4.10 2.56 3.70
C GLY A 203 5.23 3.55 3.97
N ILE A 204 5.27 4.12 5.16
CA ILE A 204 6.19 5.21 5.51
C ILE A 204 7.62 4.74 5.67
N THR A 205 7.81 3.61 6.29
CA THR A 205 9.15 3.08 6.54
C THR A 205 9.73 2.35 5.34
N SER A 206 8.99 2.20 4.25
CA SER A 206 9.49 1.60 3.00
C SER A 206 10.64 2.38 2.35
N MET A 207 10.86 3.65 2.74
CA MET A 207 12.01 4.46 2.32
C MET A 207 13.21 4.36 3.29
N SER A 208 13.15 3.53 4.31
CA SER A 208 14.30 3.24 5.17
C SER A 208 15.48 2.75 4.31
N PRO A 209 16.71 3.20 4.57
CA PRO A 209 17.90 2.73 3.83
C PRO A 209 18.14 1.22 3.99
N VAL A 210 17.56 0.61 5.00
CA VAL A 210 17.65 -0.83 5.29
C VAL A 210 16.55 -1.62 4.57
N SER A 211 15.47 -0.96 4.12
CA SER A 211 14.43 -1.60 3.32
C SER A 211 14.89 -1.82 1.87
N THR A 212 14.25 -2.75 1.17
CA THR A 212 14.58 -3.05 -0.24
C THR A 212 14.50 -1.80 -1.14
N GLY A 213 13.48 -0.95 -0.94
CA GLY A 213 13.32 0.28 -1.72
C GLY A 213 14.43 1.30 -1.46
N GLY A 214 14.77 1.52 -0.19
CA GLY A 214 15.85 2.44 0.19
C GLY A 214 17.23 1.94 -0.21
N ALA A 215 17.49 0.63 -0.09
CA ALA A 215 18.73 0.02 -0.56
C ALA A 215 18.93 0.21 -2.08
N LEU A 216 17.88 0.05 -2.88
CA LEU A 216 17.95 0.29 -4.32
C LEU A 216 18.26 1.76 -4.64
N CYS A 217 17.69 2.70 -3.89
CA CYS A 217 18.04 4.13 -4.04
C CYS A 217 19.51 4.41 -3.74
N LEU A 218 20.07 3.76 -2.72
CA LEU A 218 21.49 3.91 -2.36
C LEU A 218 22.42 3.29 -3.40
N VAL A 219 22.07 2.12 -3.95
CA VAL A 219 22.85 1.46 -4.99
C VAL A 219 22.87 2.27 -6.29
N GLY A 220 21.77 2.97 -6.61
CA GLY A 220 21.67 3.84 -7.79
C GLY A 220 22.37 5.20 -7.64
N ALA A 221 22.78 5.57 -6.43
CA ALA A 221 23.44 6.85 -6.18
C ALA A 221 24.98 6.73 -6.29
N PRO A 222 25.71 7.78 -6.73
CA PRO A 222 27.16 7.83 -6.64
C PRO A 222 27.63 7.62 -5.20
N GLU A 223 28.78 6.98 -5.00
CA GLU A 223 29.27 6.55 -3.67
C GLU A 223 29.34 7.69 -2.63
N GLU A 224 29.83 8.87 -3.03
CA GLU A 224 29.85 10.04 -2.16
C GLU A 224 28.45 10.53 -1.76
N ALA A 225 27.50 10.45 -2.68
CA ALA A 225 26.10 10.81 -2.44
C ALA A 225 25.41 9.77 -1.56
N ALA A 226 25.65 8.48 -1.78
CA ALA A 226 25.09 7.39 -0.99
C ALA A 226 25.46 7.49 0.48
N ASN A 227 26.74 7.81 0.79
CA ASN A 227 27.21 7.98 2.16
C ASN A 227 26.54 9.16 2.90
N LYS A 228 26.19 10.23 2.18
CA LYS A 228 25.45 11.37 2.74
C LYS A 228 23.93 11.11 2.79
N LEU A 229 23.42 10.28 1.87
CA LEU A 229 22.01 9.98 1.75
C LEU A 229 21.54 8.99 2.81
N PHE A 230 22.35 7.99 3.14
CA PHE A 230 22.02 6.95 4.12
C PHE A 230 21.52 7.51 5.46
N PRO A 231 22.27 8.38 6.19
CA PRO A 231 21.82 8.91 7.47
C PRO A 231 20.58 9.81 7.33
N LYS A 232 20.45 10.52 6.21
CA LYS A 232 19.26 11.35 5.94
C LYS A 232 18.01 10.49 5.74
N MET A 233 18.11 9.41 4.96
CA MET A 233 17.01 8.48 4.76
C MET A 233 16.62 7.78 6.06
N LEU A 234 17.60 7.37 6.86
CA LEU A 234 17.36 6.76 8.17
C LEU A 234 16.62 7.73 9.10
N ALA A 235 17.11 8.94 9.24
CA ALA A 235 16.49 9.97 10.07
C ALA A 235 15.06 10.29 9.58
N THR A 236 14.87 10.45 8.27
CA THR A 236 13.57 10.74 7.68
C THR A 236 12.58 9.60 7.95
N ALA A 237 12.98 8.33 7.77
CA ALA A 237 12.13 7.19 8.05
C ALA A 237 11.70 7.13 9.52
N VAL A 238 12.62 7.37 10.45
CA VAL A 238 12.31 7.38 11.89
C VAL A 238 11.40 8.55 12.26
N ILE A 239 11.69 9.76 11.77
CA ILE A 239 10.85 10.93 12.05
C ILE A 239 9.45 10.75 11.48
N CYS A 240 9.33 10.27 10.22
CA CYS A 240 8.03 10.02 9.60
C CYS A 240 7.25 8.94 10.35
N ALA A 241 7.91 7.86 10.79
CA ALA A 241 7.28 6.83 11.60
C ALA A 241 6.75 7.41 12.93
N ALA A 242 7.56 8.20 13.63
CA ALA A 242 7.16 8.86 14.87
C ALA A 242 5.96 9.81 14.65
N VAL A 243 6.00 10.64 13.59
CA VAL A 243 4.90 11.54 13.24
C VAL A 243 3.61 10.75 12.99
N CYS A 244 3.68 9.63 12.28
CA CYS A 244 2.49 8.82 11.99
C CYS A 244 1.93 8.14 13.21
N VAL A 245 2.78 7.62 14.09
CA VAL A 245 2.33 7.08 15.37
C VAL A 245 1.64 8.16 16.20
N LEU A 246 2.20 9.38 16.24
CA LEU A 246 1.58 10.51 16.94
C LEU A 246 0.24 10.92 16.29
N LEU A 247 0.16 10.93 14.97
CA LEU A 247 -1.09 11.22 14.26
C LEU A 247 -2.17 10.17 14.53
N CYS A 248 -1.81 8.91 14.77
CA CYS A 248 -2.75 7.87 15.15
C CYS A 248 -3.43 8.12 16.51
N PHE A 249 -2.88 8.99 17.38
CA PHE A 249 -3.54 9.43 18.61
C PHE A 249 -4.64 10.48 18.37
N THR A 250 -4.67 11.10 17.19
CA THR A 250 -5.68 12.13 16.89
C THR A 250 -7.06 11.51 16.69
N PRO A 251 -8.16 12.27 17.01
CA PRO A 251 -9.53 11.75 16.86
C PRO A 251 -9.90 11.38 15.43
N ILE A 252 -9.15 11.85 14.43
CA ILE A 252 -9.34 11.53 13.01
C ILE A 252 -9.23 10.02 12.77
N PHE A 253 -8.43 9.32 13.56
CA PHE A 253 -8.18 7.87 13.45
C PHE A 253 -9.00 7.01 14.45
N ARG A 254 -9.86 7.61 15.26
CA ARG A 254 -10.85 6.87 16.05
C ARG A 254 -11.98 6.34 15.18
N ILE A 255 -11.64 5.58 14.16
CA ILE A 255 -12.61 4.97 13.26
C ILE A 255 -13.12 3.71 13.92
N GLY A 256 -14.33 3.77 14.48
CA GLY A 256 -15.03 2.60 14.98
C GLY A 256 -14.75 2.22 16.45
N ALA A 257 -14.46 3.20 17.29
CA ALA A 257 -14.63 3.04 18.74
C ALA A 257 -16.07 3.32 19.13
#